data_9260909d84a57543966aaa2d55c6fce4
#
_entry.id   9260909d84a57543966aaa2d55c6fce4
#
_cell.length_a   1.000
_cell.length_b   1.000
_cell.length_c   1.000
_cell.angle_alpha   90.00
_cell.angle_beta   90.00
_cell.angle_gamma   90.00
#
_symmetry.space_group_name_H-M   'P 1'
#
loop_
_entity.id
_entity.type
_entity.pdbx_description
1 polymer ?
#
loop_
_entity_poly.entity_id
_entity_poly.type
_entity_poly.pdbx_seq_one_letter_code
_entity_poly.pdbx_strand_id
1 'polypeptide(L)'
;DNPDHVGHKEGHDTPAYYHKLEEIDGYIGKVMNAVKEAGILDETIFIITSDHGGINKGHGGKTMQEMETPFIISGKNIKKGHEIQASMMQFDVAATVAAIFKLKQPQVWIGRPIMEVFK
;
A
#
# COMPACT_ATOMS: atom_id res chain seq x y z
N ASP A 1 -13.18 13.34 -4.06
CA ASP A 1 -13.39 12.01 -4.64
C ASP A 1 -12.09 11.21 -4.49
N ASN A 2 -12.18 9.94 -4.14
CA ASN A 2 -11.06 9.02 -4.09
C ASN A 2 -10.92 8.27 -5.45
N PRO A 3 -9.83 7.52 -5.68
CA PRO A 3 -9.64 6.77 -6.91
C PRO A 3 -10.77 5.79 -7.21
N ASP A 4 -11.26 5.08 -6.19
CA ASP A 4 -12.36 4.13 -6.34
C ASP A 4 -13.64 4.80 -6.85
N HIS A 5 -14.01 5.96 -6.30
CA HIS A 5 -15.17 6.73 -6.79
C HIS A 5 -15.00 7.13 -8.26
N VAL A 6 -13.82 7.56 -8.68
CA VAL A 6 -13.55 7.86 -10.10
C VAL A 6 -13.61 6.59 -10.94
N GLY A 7 -13.10 5.47 -10.44
CA GLY A 7 -13.21 4.16 -11.08
C GLY A 7 -14.65 3.75 -11.34
N HIS A 8 -15.53 3.89 -10.37
CA HIS A 8 -16.96 3.59 -10.51
C HIS A 8 -17.67 4.52 -11.51
N LYS A 9 -17.29 5.79 -11.53
CA LYS A 9 -17.94 6.78 -12.38
C LYS A 9 -17.43 6.74 -13.82
N GLU A 10 -16.14 6.78 -14.01
CA GLU A 10 -15.49 6.95 -15.32
C GLU A 10 -14.87 5.64 -15.86
N GLY A 11 -14.60 4.70 -14.98
CA GLY A 11 -13.91 3.44 -15.25
C GLY A 11 -12.49 3.41 -14.70
N HIS A 12 -12.08 2.25 -14.21
CA HIS A 12 -10.69 1.93 -13.92
C HIS A 12 -9.93 1.83 -15.25
N ASP A 13 -8.64 2.10 -15.25
CA ASP A 13 -7.81 2.08 -16.46
C ASP A 13 -8.24 3.15 -17.50
N THR A 14 -8.66 4.32 -17.05
CA THR A 14 -9.01 5.47 -17.87
C THR A 14 -8.13 6.68 -17.58
N PRO A 15 -8.03 7.67 -18.51
CA PRO A 15 -7.29 8.89 -18.23
C PRO A 15 -7.72 9.63 -16.97
N ALA A 16 -9.03 9.66 -16.68
CA ALA A 16 -9.58 10.27 -15.47
C ALA A 16 -9.10 9.55 -14.21
N TYR A 17 -9.04 8.22 -14.24
CA TYR A 17 -8.53 7.41 -13.12
C TYR A 17 -7.04 7.65 -12.90
N TYR A 18 -6.23 7.65 -13.97
CA TYR A 18 -4.80 7.92 -13.87
C TYR A 18 -4.51 9.32 -13.34
N HIS A 19 -5.24 10.32 -13.80
CA HIS A 19 -5.12 11.68 -13.27
C HIS A 19 -5.43 11.72 -11.75
N LYS A 20 -6.41 10.95 -11.30
CA LYS A 20 -6.71 10.84 -9.87
C LYS A 20 -5.57 10.16 -9.08
N LEU A 21 -4.88 9.19 -9.66
CA LEU A 21 -3.69 8.58 -9.03
C LEU A 21 -2.54 9.58 -8.92
N GLU A 22 -2.32 10.43 -9.94
CA GLU A 22 -1.33 11.51 -9.88
C GLU A 22 -1.64 12.53 -8.77
N GLU A 23 -2.92 12.88 -8.57
CA GLU A 23 -3.32 13.72 -7.44
C GLU A 23 -3.01 13.05 -6.08
N ILE A 24 -3.27 11.76 -5.94
CA ILE A 24 -2.98 11.00 -4.71
C ILE A 24 -1.47 10.96 -4.45
N ASP A 25 -0.65 10.73 -5.48
CA ASP A 25 0.81 10.80 -5.35
C ASP A 25 1.26 12.16 -4.80
N GLY A 26 0.67 13.25 -5.32
CA GLY A 26 0.90 14.60 -4.80
C GLY A 26 0.51 14.75 -3.31
N TYR A 27 -0.56 14.10 -2.85
CA TYR A 27 -0.96 14.12 -1.44
C TYR A 27 -0.03 13.29 -0.56
N ILE A 28 0.44 12.14 -1.04
CA ILE A 28 1.47 11.34 -0.37
C ILE A 28 2.74 12.19 -0.17
N GLY A 29 3.17 12.92 -1.21
CA GLY A 29 4.30 13.84 -1.13
C GLY A 29 4.12 14.91 -0.05
N LYS A 30 2.91 15.48 0.11
CA LYS A 30 2.61 16.44 1.18
C LYS A 30 2.73 15.81 2.56
N VAL A 31 2.23 14.58 2.75
CA VAL A 31 2.36 13.84 4.02
C VAL A 31 3.82 13.58 4.34
N MET A 32 4.61 13.12 3.37
CA MET A 32 6.05 12.87 3.55
C MET A 32 6.81 14.15 3.92
N ASN A 33 6.47 15.28 3.30
CA ASN A 33 7.07 16.58 3.62
C ASN A 33 6.71 17.02 5.05
N ALA A 34 5.46 16.86 5.47
CA ALA A 34 5.05 17.18 6.83
C ALA A 34 5.80 16.34 7.88
N VAL A 35 6.00 15.05 7.63
CA VAL A 35 6.81 14.16 8.48
C VAL A 35 8.27 14.64 8.54
N LYS A 36 8.83 15.08 7.41
CA LYS A 36 10.19 15.64 7.35
C LYS A 36 10.30 16.94 8.13
N GLU A 37 9.35 17.86 7.96
CA GLU A 37 9.29 19.14 8.68
C GLU A 37 9.14 18.94 10.20
N ALA A 38 8.40 17.90 10.60
CA ALA A 38 8.27 17.51 12.00
C ALA A 38 9.56 16.89 12.59
N GLY A 39 10.59 16.63 11.77
CA GLY A 39 11.87 16.08 12.21
C GLY A 39 11.84 14.59 12.58
N ILE A 40 10.82 13.86 12.18
CA ILE A 40 10.62 12.43 12.51
C ILE A 40 10.80 11.48 11.32
N LEU A 41 11.29 11.98 10.18
CA LEU A 41 11.45 11.17 8.96
C LEU A 41 12.31 9.92 9.18
N ASP A 42 13.41 10.06 9.91
CA ASP A 42 14.35 8.97 10.18
C ASP A 42 13.80 7.89 11.13
N GLU A 43 12.64 8.16 11.74
CA GLU A 43 11.94 7.22 12.62
C GLU A 43 10.62 6.72 12.02
N THR A 44 10.29 7.17 10.82
CA THR A 44 9.02 6.86 10.16
C THR A 44 9.20 5.75 9.13
N ILE A 45 8.19 4.90 9.03
CA ILE A 45 7.99 3.94 7.93
C ILE A 45 6.69 4.30 7.23
N PHE A 46 6.75 4.47 5.91
CA PHE A 46 5.59 4.66 5.05
C PHE A 46 5.18 3.33 4.43
N ILE A 47 3.90 3.04 4.46
CA ILE A 47 3.30 1.93 3.73
C ILE A 47 2.19 2.50 2.85
N ILE A 48 2.24 2.22 1.56
CA ILE A 48 1.21 2.57 0.59
C ILE A 48 0.63 1.28 0.06
N THR A 49 -0.66 1.13 0.19
CA THR A 49 -1.42 -0.03 -0.29
C THR A 49 -2.86 0.39 -0.60
N SER A 50 -3.64 -0.50 -1.19
CA SER A 50 -5.08 -0.36 -1.35
C SER A 50 -5.81 -1.57 -0.80
N ASP A 51 -7.10 -1.46 -0.61
CA ASP A 51 -7.97 -2.54 -0.13
C ASP A 51 -8.36 -3.51 -1.24
N HIS A 52 -8.44 -3.06 -2.50
CA HIS A 52 -8.72 -3.85 -3.69
C HIS A 52 -8.19 -3.16 -4.95
N GLY A 53 -8.24 -3.87 -6.06
CA GLY A 53 -8.08 -3.33 -7.40
C GLY A 53 -9.44 -3.01 -8.05
N GLY A 54 -9.50 -2.98 -9.38
CA GLY A 54 -10.76 -2.71 -10.08
C GLY A 54 -10.68 -3.02 -11.56
N ILE A 55 -11.85 -3.24 -12.18
CA ILE A 55 -11.98 -3.47 -13.62
C ILE A 55 -13.23 -2.77 -14.14
N ASN A 56 -13.16 -2.17 -15.32
CA ASN A 56 -14.25 -1.39 -15.88
C ASN A 56 -14.77 -0.36 -14.85
N LYS A 57 -16.04 -0.41 -14.47
CA LYS A 57 -16.66 0.48 -13.49
C LYS A 57 -17.00 -0.21 -12.16
N GLY A 58 -16.25 -1.24 -11.78
CA GLY A 58 -16.54 -2.00 -10.56
C GLY A 58 -15.37 -2.79 -10.02
N HIS A 59 -15.66 -3.55 -8.98
CA HIS A 59 -14.75 -4.46 -8.29
C HIS A 59 -15.57 -5.52 -7.50
N GLY A 60 -14.87 -6.44 -6.82
CA GLY A 60 -15.49 -7.49 -6.00
C GLY A 60 -15.61 -8.84 -6.71
N GLY A 61 -15.13 -8.94 -7.93
CA GLY A 61 -14.98 -10.21 -8.63
C GLY A 61 -13.69 -10.95 -8.28
N LYS A 62 -13.32 -11.90 -9.15
CA LYS A 62 -12.15 -12.79 -8.94
C LYS A 62 -11.07 -12.62 -10.01
N THR A 63 -11.07 -11.51 -10.72
CA THR A 63 -10.02 -11.20 -11.69
C THR A 63 -8.77 -10.69 -10.98
N MET A 64 -7.61 -10.83 -11.62
CA MET A 64 -6.37 -10.28 -11.07
C MET A 64 -6.45 -8.75 -10.91
N GLN A 65 -7.07 -8.07 -11.87
CA GLN A 65 -7.26 -6.62 -11.81
C GLN A 65 -8.07 -6.15 -10.60
N GLU A 66 -8.98 -6.98 -10.09
CA GLU A 66 -9.79 -6.67 -8.91
C GLU A 66 -9.12 -7.08 -7.60
N MET A 67 -8.28 -8.12 -7.64
CA MET A 67 -7.66 -8.71 -6.45
C MET A 67 -6.24 -8.19 -6.18
N GLU A 68 -5.52 -7.77 -7.21
CA GLU A 68 -4.14 -7.30 -7.08
C GLU A 68 -4.12 -5.87 -6.54
N THR A 69 -3.30 -5.66 -5.50
CA THR A 69 -3.14 -4.36 -4.84
C THR A 69 -1.66 -3.99 -4.76
N PRO A 70 -1.32 -2.70 -4.85
CA PRO A 70 0.05 -2.26 -4.65
C PRO A 70 0.47 -2.46 -3.19
N PHE A 71 1.74 -2.78 -2.97
CA PHE A 71 2.36 -2.69 -1.67
C PHE A 71 3.74 -2.04 -1.81
N ILE A 72 3.86 -0.83 -1.28
CA ILE A 72 5.11 -0.06 -1.29
C ILE A 72 5.46 0.26 0.16
N ILE A 73 6.66 -0.07 0.57
CA ILE A 73 7.14 0.21 1.93
C ILE A 73 8.50 0.91 1.87
N SER A 74 8.66 1.97 2.66
CA SER A 74 9.92 2.69 2.76
C SER A 74 10.12 3.29 4.15
N GLY A 75 11.36 3.53 4.55
CA GLY A 75 11.69 4.20 5.81
C GLY A 75 12.75 3.50 6.63
N LYS A 76 12.71 3.70 7.96
CA LYS A 76 13.70 3.18 8.92
C LYS A 76 13.82 1.66 8.84
N ASN A 77 15.04 1.17 8.64
CA ASN A 77 15.38 -0.27 8.55
C ASN A 77 14.70 -1.03 7.39
N ILE A 78 14.15 -0.33 6.41
CA ILE A 78 13.62 -0.93 5.19
C ILE A 78 14.70 -0.91 4.09
N LYS A 79 14.82 -2.00 3.34
CA LYS A 79 15.70 -2.08 2.17
C LYS A 79 15.27 -1.08 1.12
N LYS A 80 16.24 -0.45 0.45
CA LYS A 80 15.99 0.47 -0.67
C LYS A 80 16.12 -0.25 -1.99
N GLY A 81 15.23 0.05 -2.93
CA GLY A 81 15.27 -0.52 -4.28
C GLY A 81 15.14 -2.04 -4.31
N HIS A 82 14.49 -2.62 -3.30
CA HIS A 82 14.21 -4.05 -3.21
C HIS A 82 12.81 -4.33 -3.78
N GLU A 83 12.74 -5.27 -4.69
CA GLU A 83 11.49 -5.80 -5.21
C GLU A 83 11.14 -7.08 -4.43
N ILE A 84 9.94 -7.14 -3.86
CA ILE A 84 9.46 -8.29 -3.10
C ILE A 84 9.28 -9.48 -4.05
N GLN A 85 9.95 -10.59 -3.77
CA GLN A 85 9.93 -11.78 -4.62
C GLN A 85 8.89 -12.80 -4.15
N ALA A 86 8.58 -12.81 -2.86
CA ALA A 86 7.57 -13.71 -2.31
C ALA A 86 6.16 -13.24 -2.65
N SER A 87 5.26 -14.19 -2.90
CA SER A 87 3.83 -13.87 -2.99
C SER A 87 3.34 -13.28 -1.68
N MET A 88 2.65 -12.15 -1.79
CA MET A 88 2.09 -11.42 -0.67
C MET A 88 0.57 -11.41 -0.75
N MET A 89 -0.09 -11.59 0.38
CA MET A 89 -1.54 -11.50 0.52
C MET A 89 -1.90 -10.25 1.35
N GLN A 90 -3.09 -9.71 1.12
CA GLN A 90 -3.56 -8.50 1.81
C GLN A 90 -3.45 -8.61 3.34
N PHE A 91 -3.71 -9.77 3.91
CA PHE A 91 -3.62 -10.01 5.36
C PHE A 91 -2.17 -10.05 5.89
N ASP A 92 -1.15 -10.11 5.02
CA ASP A 92 0.27 -10.06 5.41
C ASP A 92 0.70 -8.64 5.81
N VAL A 93 -0.05 -7.62 5.38
CA VAL A 93 0.19 -6.22 5.75
C VAL A 93 0.12 -6.05 7.27
N ALA A 94 -0.93 -6.54 7.91
CA ALA A 94 -1.09 -6.45 9.36
C ALA A 94 0.02 -7.19 10.11
N ALA A 95 0.40 -8.38 9.63
CA ALA A 95 1.52 -9.16 10.19
C ALA A 95 2.86 -8.41 10.05
N THR A 96 3.08 -7.75 8.92
CA THR A 96 4.29 -6.94 8.68
C THR A 96 4.34 -5.73 9.61
N VAL A 97 3.22 -5.05 9.81
CA VAL A 97 3.10 -3.94 10.79
C VAL A 97 3.38 -4.43 12.21
N ALA A 98 2.84 -5.58 12.60
CA ALA A 98 3.13 -6.17 13.92
C ALA A 98 4.63 -6.47 14.08
N ALA A 99 5.29 -6.98 13.04
CA ALA A 99 6.74 -7.24 13.06
C ALA A 99 7.56 -5.93 13.19
N ILE A 100 7.17 -4.85 12.51
CA ILE A 100 7.79 -3.52 12.65
C ILE A 100 7.81 -3.08 14.11
N PHE A 101 6.69 -3.22 14.80
CA PHE A 101 6.54 -2.84 16.21
C PHE A 101 6.99 -3.93 17.18
N LYS A 102 7.54 -5.05 16.71
CA LYS A 102 7.95 -6.21 17.53
C LYS A 102 6.83 -6.74 18.41
N LEU A 103 5.60 -6.66 17.94
CA LEU A 103 4.42 -7.17 18.63
C LEU A 103 4.26 -8.67 18.35
N LYS A 104 3.79 -9.39 19.37
CA LYS A 104 3.43 -10.79 19.19
C LYS A 104 2.15 -10.88 18.35
N GLN A 105 2.24 -11.58 17.23
CA GLN A 105 1.09 -11.81 16.36
C GLN A 105 0.06 -12.70 17.08
N PRO A 106 -1.24 -12.35 17.02
CA PRO A 106 -2.31 -13.22 17.51
C PRO A 106 -2.30 -14.58 16.82
N GLN A 107 -2.56 -15.65 17.57
CA GLN A 107 -2.54 -17.02 17.05
C GLN A 107 -3.52 -17.28 15.89
N VAL A 108 -4.62 -16.52 15.86
CA VAL A 108 -5.67 -16.66 14.83
C VAL A 108 -5.33 -15.96 13.51
N TRP A 109 -4.27 -15.15 13.47
CA TRP A 109 -3.85 -14.51 12.23
C TRP A 109 -3.09 -15.51 11.35
N ILE A 110 -3.52 -15.62 10.11
CA ILE A 110 -2.86 -16.45 9.09
C ILE A 110 -1.79 -15.69 8.30
N GLY A 111 -1.78 -14.36 8.38
CA GLY A 111 -0.81 -13.49 7.70
C GLY A 111 0.61 -13.75 8.18
N ARG A 112 1.56 -13.59 7.29
CA ARG A 112 3.00 -13.71 7.56
C ARG A 112 3.68 -12.37 7.30
N PRO A 113 4.57 -11.91 8.19
CA PRO A 113 5.32 -10.68 7.94
C PRO A 113 6.24 -10.85 6.73
N ILE A 114 6.32 -9.83 5.90
CA ILE A 114 7.18 -9.79 4.72
C ILE A 114 8.62 -9.47 5.16
N MET A 115 9.29 -10.50 5.69
CA MET A 115 10.61 -10.33 6.32
C MET A 115 11.70 -9.86 5.36
N GLU A 116 11.55 -10.15 4.06
CA GLU A 116 12.53 -9.75 3.06
C GLU A 116 12.66 -8.24 2.84
N VAL A 117 11.71 -7.42 3.31
CA VAL A 117 11.79 -5.95 3.22
C VAL A 117 12.72 -5.32 4.24
N PHE A 118 13.04 -6.02 5.31
CA PHE A 118 13.91 -5.51 6.38
C PHE A 118 15.41 -5.66 6.03
N LYS A 119 16.22 -4.72 6.57
CA LYS A 119 17.69 -4.75 6.50
C LYS A 119 18.27 -5.78 7.43
#